data_a55356197197f0337b3029960b2c3c4e
#
_entry.id   a55356197197f0337b3029960b2c3c4e
#
_cell.length_a   1.000
_cell.length_b   1.000
_cell.length_c   1.000
_cell.angle_alpha   90.00
_cell.angle_beta   90.00
_cell.angle_gamma   90.00
#
_symmetry.space_group_name_H-M   'P 1'
#
loop_
_entity.id
_entity.type
_entity.pdbx_description
1 polymer ?
#
loop_
_entity_poly.entity_id
_entity_poly.type
_entity_poly.pdbx_seq_one_letter_code
_entity_poly.pdbx_strand_id
1 'polypeptide(L)'
;FNRWFAKGWLGAGYVFLYLPIVALVLYSFNDSTIPNVWRGFTLRWYTALANDHEMLNGLWLSLQIAFFTACGSVVLGTLAAFALTKYKRFTGRTVFSGMVSAPLVMPEVVVGLSLLLMMVSVQRALGFPSRGMLTIWMGHLLLGMAYATVVIQARLQDLNPQLEEAAMDVGARP
;
A
#
# COMPACT_ATOMS: atom_id res chain seq x y z
N PHE A 1 4.04 30.21 22.42
CA PHE A 1 4.94 29.61 21.42
C PHE A 1 4.98 30.55 20.20
N ASN A 2 6.15 31.00 19.81
CA ASN A 2 6.28 32.02 18.75
C ASN A 2 5.88 31.42 17.41
N ARG A 3 4.78 31.92 16.80
CA ARG A 3 4.23 31.42 15.52
C ARG A 3 5.25 31.39 14.39
N TRP A 4 6.23 32.30 14.41
CA TRP A 4 7.32 32.35 13.44
C TRP A 4 8.31 31.20 13.63
N PHE A 5 8.62 30.84 14.86
CA PHE A 5 9.49 29.70 15.16
C PHE A 5 8.83 28.38 14.70
N ALA A 6 7.55 28.20 14.98
CA ALA A 6 6.82 27.01 14.53
C ALA A 6 6.77 26.89 12.99
N LYS A 7 6.53 28.01 12.28
CA LYS A 7 6.56 28.04 10.81
C LYS A 7 7.97 27.77 10.25
N GLY A 8 9.00 28.32 10.84
CA GLY A 8 10.39 28.07 10.43
C GLY A 8 10.77 26.61 10.59
N TRP A 9 10.42 26.00 11.72
CA TRP A 9 10.68 24.59 11.99
C TRP A 9 9.91 23.66 11.04
N LEU A 10 8.65 23.98 10.79
CA LEU A 10 7.82 23.26 9.82
C LEU A 10 8.42 23.38 8.39
N GLY A 11 8.83 24.59 7.99
CA GLY A 11 9.48 24.82 6.71
C GLY A 11 10.78 24.02 6.55
N ALA A 12 11.62 24.00 7.58
CA ALA A 12 12.84 23.20 7.58
C ALA A 12 12.56 21.69 7.44
N GLY A 13 11.51 21.19 8.09
CA GLY A 13 11.07 19.81 7.96
C GLY A 13 10.64 19.48 6.52
N TYR A 14 9.86 20.36 5.88
CA TYR A 14 9.48 20.19 4.48
C TYR A 14 10.69 20.22 3.54
N VAL A 15 11.60 21.19 3.72
CA VAL A 15 12.84 21.25 2.92
C VAL A 15 13.63 19.96 3.07
N PHE A 16 13.81 19.46 4.29
CA PHE A 16 14.52 18.22 4.53
C PHE A 16 13.88 17.01 3.84
N LEU A 17 12.54 16.93 3.82
CA LEU A 17 11.82 15.84 3.18
C LEU A 17 11.83 15.93 1.65
N TYR A 18 11.67 17.14 1.10
CA TYR A 18 11.53 17.32 -0.34
C TYR A 18 12.85 17.52 -1.07
N LEU A 19 13.92 17.97 -0.38
CA LEU A 19 15.22 18.22 -0.99
C LEU A 19 15.78 17.00 -1.74
N PRO A 20 15.76 15.77 -1.17
CA PRO A 20 16.23 14.58 -1.88
C PRO A 20 15.39 14.29 -3.13
N ILE A 21 14.08 14.51 -3.08
CA ILE A 21 13.18 14.30 -4.20
C ILE A 21 13.48 15.30 -5.32
N VAL A 22 13.63 16.58 -4.99
CA VAL A 22 14.02 17.62 -5.94
C VAL A 22 15.38 17.30 -6.57
N ALA A 23 16.35 16.86 -5.76
CA ALA A 23 17.65 16.44 -6.26
C ALA A 23 17.53 15.28 -7.26
N LEU A 24 16.75 14.23 -6.96
CA LEU A 24 16.51 13.13 -7.89
C LEU A 24 15.87 13.59 -9.19
N VAL A 25 14.87 14.48 -9.13
CA VAL A 25 14.23 15.06 -10.31
C VAL A 25 15.25 15.85 -11.15
N LEU A 26 16.08 16.68 -10.53
CA LEU A 26 17.12 17.41 -11.25
C LEU A 26 18.15 16.48 -11.90
N TYR A 27 18.62 15.47 -11.16
CA TYR A 27 19.57 14.48 -11.68
C TYR A 27 18.98 13.58 -12.78
N SER A 28 17.67 13.44 -12.87
CA SER A 28 17.04 12.72 -13.99
C SER A 28 17.29 13.37 -15.35
N PHE A 29 17.61 14.67 -15.35
CA PHE A 29 17.98 15.41 -16.58
C PHE A 29 19.49 15.47 -16.81
N ASN A 30 20.30 14.83 -16.00
CA ASN A 30 21.75 14.85 -16.12
C ASN A 30 22.23 13.94 -17.26
N ASP A 31 23.07 14.45 -18.16
CA ASP A 31 23.67 13.70 -19.27
C ASP A 31 24.86 12.83 -18.84
N SER A 32 24.83 12.29 -17.64
CA SER A 32 25.88 11.44 -17.10
C SER A 32 25.33 10.07 -16.70
N THR A 33 26.09 9.03 -16.96
CA THR A 33 25.83 7.68 -16.40
C THR A 33 26.27 7.55 -14.95
N ILE A 34 27.06 8.52 -14.47
CA ILE A 34 27.54 8.55 -13.08
C ILE A 34 26.69 9.58 -12.31
N PRO A 35 25.89 9.15 -11.31
CA PRO A 35 24.94 10.04 -10.63
C PRO A 35 25.55 11.29 -10.00
N ASN A 36 26.81 11.21 -9.52
CA ASN A 36 27.46 12.30 -8.77
C ASN A 36 28.18 13.32 -9.65
N VAL A 37 28.14 13.18 -10.98
CA VAL A 37 28.82 14.08 -11.92
C VAL A 37 27.79 14.72 -12.83
N TRP A 38 27.61 16.04 -12.72
CA TRP A 38 26.76 16.78 -13.63
C TRP A 38 27.50 17.08 -14.95
N ARG A 39 26.98 16.55 -16.07
CA ARG A 39 27.55 16.73 -17.43
C ARG A 39 26.72 17.59 -18.36
N GLY A 40 25.57 18.07 -17.88
CA GLY A 40 24.68 18.90 -18.67
C GLY A 40 23.25 18.40 -18.66
N PHE A 41 22.36 19.18 -19.25
CA PHE A 41 20.94 18.87 -19.33
C PHE A 41 20.65 18.00 -20.55
N THR A 42 19.90 16.90 -20.36
CA THR A 42 19.46 16.02 -21.43
C THR A 42 18.08 15.44 -21.18
N LEU A 43 17.36 15.10 -22.24
CA LEU A 43 16.12 14.33 -22.21
C LEU A 43 16.29 12.91 -22.80
N ARG A 44 17.52 12.53 -23.17
CA ARG A 44 17.78 11.25 -23.86
C ARG A 44 17.35 10.04 -23.04
N TRP A 45 17.40 10.13 -21.70
CA TRP A 45 16.99 9.02 -20.84
C TRP A 45 15.49 8.74 -20.93
N TYR A 46 14.68 9.79 -21.13
CA TYR A 46 13.23 9.66 -21.30
C TYR A 46 12.90 9.04 -22.67
N THR A 47 13.64 9.40 -23.71
CA THR A 47 13.46 8.79 -25.03
C THR A 47 13.97 7.34 -25.04
N ALA A 48 15.08 7.05 -24.34
CA ALA A 48 15.57 5.68 -24.16
C ALA A 48 14.54 4.82 -23.39
N LEU A 49 13.97 5.34 -22.30
CA LEU A 49 12.92 4.68 -21.52
C LEU A 49 11.67 4.38 -22.37
N ALA A 50 11.24 5.33 -23.21
CA ALA A 50 10.07 5.16 -24.07
C ALA A 50 10.28 4.05 -25.15
N ASN A 51 11.53 3.72 -25.47
CA ASN A 51 11.88 2.66 -26.42
C ASN A 51 12.33 1.36 -25.75
N ASP A 52 12.40 1.33 -24.42
CA ASP A 52 12.77 0.15 -23.65
C ASP A 52 11.53 -0.72 -23.40
N HIS A 53 11.34 -1.70 -24.29
CA HIS A 53 10.18 -2.59 -24.21
C HIS A 53 10.16 -3.45 -22.94
N GLU A 54 11.33 -3.82 -22.40
CA GLU A 54 11.40 -4.61 -21.17
C GLU A 54 10.91 -3.80 -19.97
N MET A 55 11.38 -2.56 -19.86
CA MET A 55 10.98 -1.63 -18.81
C MET A 55 9.49 -1.27 -18.90
N LEU A 56 8.98 -1.01 -20.11
CA LEU A 56 7.57 -0.71 -20.35
C LEU A 56 6.65 -1.89 -20.01
N ASN A 57 7.07 -3.11 -20.37
CA ASN A 57 6.33 -4.32 -20.00
C ASN A 57 6.33 -4.54 -18.48
N GLY A 58 7.45 -4.30 -17.82
CA GLY A 58 7.54 -4.32 -16.35
C GLY A 58 6.63 -3.29 -15.69
N LEU A 59 6.59 -2.07 -16.23
CA LEU A 59 5.68 -1.01 -15.78
C LEU A 59 4.21 -1.42 -15.92
N TRP A 60 3.85 -1.96 -17.10
CA TRP A 60 2.48 -2.42 -17.34
C TRP A 60 2.06 -3.53 -16.38
N LEU A 61 2.93 -4.52 -16.16
CA LEU A 61 2.69 -5.58 -15.18
C LEU A 61 2.52 -5.02 -13.77
N SER A 62 3.35 -4.07 -13.37
CA SER A 62 3.26 -3.41 -12.06
C SER A 62 1.94 -2.66 -11.89
N LEU A 63 1.46 -1.96 -12.93
CA LEU A 63 0.16 -1.27 -12.91
C LEU A 63 -1.01 -2.25 -12.78
N GLN A 64 -0.95 -3.40 -13.48
CA GLN A 64 -1.96 -4.44 -13.33
C GLN A 64 -2.00 -5.00 -11.90
N ILE A 65 -0.84 -5.35 -11.35
CA ILE A 65 -0.74 -5.84 -9.96
C ILE A 65 -1.28 -4.79 -8.99
N ALA A 66 -0.90 -3.52 -9.14
CA ALA A 66 -1.35 -2.44 -8.28
C ALA A 66 -2.88 -2.27 -8.34
N PHE A 67 -3.47 -2.29 -9.54
CA PHE A 67 -4.91 -2.16 -9.72
C PHE A 67 -5.68 -3.31 -9.05
N PHE A 68 -5.29 -4.55 -9.33
CA PHE A 68 -5.95 -5.71 -8.72
C PHE A 68 -5.74 -5.78 -7.20
N THR A 69 -4.56 -5.36 -6.73
CA THR A 69 -4.27 -5.24 -5.29
C THR A 69 -5.18 -4.19 -4.65
N ALA A 70 -5.31 -3.01 -5.24
CA ALA A 70 -6.15 -1.95 -4.69
C ALA A 70 -7.62 -2.40 -4.60
N CYS A 71 -8.17 -2.95 -5.69
CA CYS A 71 -9.54 -3.46 -5.72
C CYS A 71 -9.76 -4.57 -4.68
N GLY A 72 -8.89 -5.57 -4.66
CA GLY A 72 -9.00 -6.68 -3.71
C GLY A 72 -8.84 -6.23 -2.26
N SER A 73 -7.89 -5.33 -1.99
CA SER A 73 -7.66 -4.79 -0.64
C SER A 73 -8.84 -3.97 -0.12
N VAL A 74 -9.47 -3.16 -0.97
CA VAL A 74 -10.66 -2.39 -0.59
C VAL A 74 -11.82 -3.35 -0.27
N VAL A 75 -12.06 -4.34 -1.10
CA VAL A 75 -13.16 -5.30 -0.88
C VAL A 75 -12.93 -6.10 0.40
N LEU A 76 -11.79 -6.78 0.51
CA LEU A 76 -11.49 -7.63 1.67
C LEU A 76 -11.30 -6.81 2.95
N GLY A 77 -10.64 -5.66 2.85
CA GLY A 77 -10.44 -4.74 3.97
C GLY A 77 -11.74 -4.15 4.49
N THR A 78 -12.69 -3.82 3.60
CA THR A 78 -14.02 -3.36 4.00
C THR A 78 -14.78 -4.45 4.73
N LEU A 79 -14.79 -5.67 4.21
CA LEU A 79 -15.44 -6.81 4.86
C LEU A 79 -14.86 -7.09 6.25
N ALA A 80 -13.52 -7.07 6.36
CA ALA A 80 -12.83 -7.26 7.63
C ALA A 80 -13.13 -6.11 8.61
N ALA A 81 -13.10 -4.86 8.16
CA ALA A 81 -13.42 -3.69 8.98
C ALA A 81 -14.87 -3.73 9.48
N PHE A 82 -15.82 -4.09 8.61
CA PHE A 82 -17.22 -4.30 8.99
C PHE A 82 -17.37 -5.40 10.05
N ALA A 83 -16.72 -6.54 9.83
CA ALA A 83 -16.75 -7.66 10.76
C ALA A 83 -16.24 -7.24 12.16
N LEU A 84 -15.14 -6.49 12.21
CA LEU A 84 -14.51 -6.06 13.46
C LEU A 84 -15.27 -4.91 14.15
N THR A 85 -16.00 -4.08 13.40
CA THR A 85 -16.70 -2.90 13.94
C THR A 85 -18.15 -3.23 14.32
N LYS A 86 -18.89 -3.86 13.41
CA LYS A 86 -20.33 -4.15 13.59
C LYS A 86 -20.54 -5.35 14.52
N TYR A 87 -19.77 -6.42 14.35
CA TYR A 87 -19.88 -7.61 15.21
C TYR A 87 -18.91 -7.52 16.39
N LYS A 88 -19.35 -6.79 17.44
CA LYS A 88 -18.52 -6.55 18.64
C LYS A 88 -18.11 -7.83 19.38
N ARG A 89 -18.87 -8.92 19.26
CA ARG A 89 -18.61 -10.21 19.93
C ARG A 89 -18.90 -11.36 18.99
N PHE A 90 -17.85 -12.07 18.56
CA PHE A 90 -17.92 -13.37 17.90
C PHE A 90 -16.73 -14.24 18.31
N THR A 91 -16.92 -15.56 18.27
CA THR A 91 -15.85 -16.53 18.62
C THR A 91 -14.68 -16.36 17.66
N GLY A 92 -13.46 -16.16 18.19
CA GLY A 92 -12.26 -15.97 17.38
C GLY A 92 -11.98 -14.52 16.96
N ARG A 93 -12.74 -13.53 17.42
CA ARG A 93 -12.54 -12.10 17.07
C ARG A 93 -11.12 -11.62 17.33
N THR A 94 -10.53 -11.99 18.47
CA THR A 94 -9.17 -11.59 18.84
C THR A 94 -8.13 -12.19 17.89
N VAL A 95 -8.29 -13.47 17.54
CA VAL A 95 -7.42 -14.14 16.57
C VAL A 95 -7.57 -13.50 15.18
N PHE A 96 -8.79 -13.27 14.73
CA PHE A 96 -9.05 -12.62 13.45
C PHE A 96 -8.45 -11.21 13.38
N SER A 97 -8.66 -10.39 14.41
CA SER A 97 -8.06 -9.05 14.50
C SER A 97 -6.54 -9.11 14.50
N GLY A 98 -5.95 -10.05 15.25
CA GLY A 98 -4.51 -10.26 15.27
C GLY A 98 -3.96 -10.66 13.89
N MET A 99 -4.60 -11.61 13.21
CA MET A 99 -4.19 -12.05 11.87
C MET A 99 -4.27 -10.91 10.83
N VAL A 100 -5.32 -10.10 10.86
CA VAL A 100 -5.46 -8.96 9.94
C VAL A 100 -4.41 -7.88 10.23
N SER A 101 -4.08 -7.63 11.51
CA SER A 101 -3.12 -6.60 11.89
C SER A 101 -1.67 -7.06 11.87
N ALA A 102 -1.41 -8.38 11.90
CA ALA A 102 -0.06 -8.94 11.96
C ALA A 102 0.88 -8.42 10.86
N PRO A 103 0.46 -8.30 9.58
CA PRO A 103 1.33 -7.80 8.52
C PRO A 103 1.82 -6.36 8.75
N LEU A 104 1.09 -5.54 9.51
CA LEU A 104 1.46 -4.15 9.80
C LEU A 104 2.51 -4.01 10.91
N VAL A 105 2.63 -5.04 11.76
CA VAL A 105 3.54 -5.04 12.91
C VAL A 105 4.83 -5.78 12.59
N MET A 106 4.76 -6.78 11.71
CA MET A 106 5.91 -7.57 11.31
C MET A 106 6.77 -6.83 10.29
N PRO A 107 8.11 -6.97 10.35
CA PRO A 107 8.99 -6.44 9.31
C PRO A 107 8.61 -6.99 7.92
N GLU A 108 8.46 -6.11 6.94
CA GLU A 108 8.01 -6.46 5.57
C GLU A 108 8.86 -7.56 4.93
N VAL A 109 10.18 -7.54 5.19
CA VAL A 109 11.10 -8.58 4.70
C VAL A 109 10.76 -9.97 5.26
N VAL A 110 10.37 -10.04 6.54
CA VAL A 110 9.98 -11.31 7.19
C VAL A 110 8.68 -11.83 6.59
N VAL A 111 7.70 -10.95 6.39
CA VAL A 111 6.41 -11.30 5.76
C VAL A 111 6.65 -11.78 4.33
N GLY A 112 7.42 -11.04 3.55
CA GLY A 112 7.72 -11.39 2.15
C GLY A 112 8.45 -12.73 2.02
N LEU A 113 9.48 -12.96 2.85
CA LEU A 113 10.22 -14.22 2.84
C LEU A 113 9.35 -15.40 3.28
N SER A 114 8.55 -15.23 4.32
CA SER A 114 7.63 -16.27 4.82
C SER A 114 6.59 -16.66 3.77
N LEU A 115 6.01 -15.67 3.07
CA LEU A 115 5.09 -15.90 1.97
C LEU A 115 5.76 -16.61 0.80
N LEU A 116 6.98 -16.21 0.43
CA LEU A 116 7.74 -16.88 -0.63
C LEU A 116 7.98 -18.35 -0.29
N LEU A 117 8.46 -18.64 0.93
CA LEU A 117 8.72 -20.02 1.38
C LEU A 117 7.42 -20.84 1.42
N MET A 118 6.32 -20.25 1.89
CA MET A 118 5.00 -20.88 1.89
C MET A 118 4.56 -21.21 0.46
N MET A 119 4.63 -20.26 -0.46
CA MET A 119 4.24 -20.47 -1.87
C MET A 119 5.10 -21.53 -2.56
N VAL A 120 6.42 -21.55 -2.31
CA VAL A 120 7.32 -22.59 -2.82
C VAL A 120 6.95 -23.96 -2.26
N SER A 121 6.60 -24.06 -0.97
CA SER A 121 6.20 -25.31 -0.34
C SER A 121 4.88 -25.83 -0.90
N VAL A 122 3.90 -24.93 -1.07
CA VAL A 122 2.60 -25.26 -1.68
C VAL A 122 2.79 -25.70 -3.14
N GLN A 123 3.61 -24.98 -3.92
CA GLN A 123 3.92 -25.36 -5.29
C GLN A 123 4.55 -26.74 -5.39
N ARG A 124 5.47 -27.08 -4.47
CA ARG A 124 6.10 -28.43 -4.43
C ARG A 124 5.10 -29.53 -4.08
N ALA A 125 4.16 -29.25 -3.18
CA ALA A 125 3.18 -30.23 -2.72
C ALA A 125 2.01 -30.42 -3.71
N LEU A 126 1.51 -29.34 -4.30
CA LEU A 126 0.29 -29.33 -5.09
C LEU A 126 0.53 -29.04 -6.61
N GLY A 127 1.75 -28.69 -7.02
CA GLY A 127 2.07 -28.26 -8.37
C GLY A 127 1.58 -26.86 -8.74
N PHE A 128 0.89 -26.17 -7.85
CA PHE A 128 0.29 -24.84 -8.05
C PHE A 128 0.29 -24.04 -6.72
N PRO A 129 0.40 -22.70 -6.72
CA PRO A 129 0.60 -21.80 -7.87
C PRO A 129 2.06 -21.77 -8.36
N SER A 130 2.27 -21.55 -9.65
CA SER A 130 3.58 -21.23 -10.17
C SER A 130 4.01 -19.83 -9.75
N ARG A 131 5.32 -19.60 -9.55
CA ARG A 131 5.85 -18.27 -9.26
C ARG A 131 5.57 -17.33 -10.43
N GLY A 132 4.98 -16.17 -10.14
CA GLY A 132 4.61 -15.20 -11.17
C GLY A 132 3.67 -14.13 -10.62
N MET A 133 2.92 -13.49 -11.50
CA MET A 133 2.01 -12.38 -11.17
C MET A 133 1.07 -12.71 -10.01
N LEU A 134 0.49 -13.92 -9.98
CA LEU A 134 -0.46 -14.33 -8.95
C LEU A 134 0.17 -14.33 -7.55
N THR A 135 1.37 -14.90 -7.41
CA THR A 135 2.05 -14.98 -6.12
C THR A 135 2.51 -13.61 -5.61
N ILE A 136 2.95 -12.74 -6.52
CA ILE A 136 3.29 -11.34 -6.22
C ILE A 136 2.02 -10.60 -5.77
N TRP A 137 0.93 -10.72 -6.51
CA TRP A 137 -0.36 -10.11 -6.17
C TRP A 137 -0.87 -10.55 -4.80
N MET A 138 -0.82 -11.84 -4.47
CA MET A 138 -1.23 -12.36 -3.15
C MET A 138 -0.43 -11.73 -2.01
N GLY A 139 0.87 -11.54 -2.19
CA GLY A 139 1.73 -10.87 -1.20
C GLY A 139 1.33 -9.40 -0.98
N HIS A 140 1.10 -8.66 -2.07
CA HIS A 140 0.66 -7.27 -2.00
C HIS A 140 -0.76 -7.14 -1.43
N LEU A 141 -1.66 -8.07 -1.76
CA LEU A 141 -3.02 -8.11 -1.27
C LEU A 141 -3.07 -8.27 0.26
N LEU A 142 -2.19 -9.09 0.83
CA LEU A 142 -2.12 -9.29 2.28
C LEU A 142 -1.83 -7.98 3.01
N LEU A 143 -0.81 -7.24 2.58
CA LEU A 143 -0.46 -5.94 3.16
C LEU A 143 -1.54 -4.89 2.88
N GLY A 144 -2.00 -4.81 1.65
CA GLY A 144 -3.04 -3.86 1.24
C GLY A 144 -4.36 -4.04 1.99
N MET A 145 -4.78 -5.29 2.20
CA MET A 145 -5.97 -5.61 3.00
C MET A 145 -5.82 -5.15 4.46
N ALA A 146 -4.65 -5.36 5.06
CA ALA A 146 -4.38 -4.94 6.43
C ALA A 146 -4.48 -3.42 6.57
N TYR A 147 -3.85 -2.65 5.68
CA TYR A 147 -3.96 -1.18 5.64
C TYR A 147 -5.40 -0.72 5.42
N ALA A 148 -6.09 -1.27 4.43
CA ALA A 148 -7.47 -0.93 4.13
C ALA A 148 -8.39 -1.19 5.32
N THR A 149 -8.20 -2.32 6.01
CA THR A 149 -8.99 -2.66 7.20
C THR A 149 -8.83 -1.61 8.30
N VAL A 150 -7.60 -1.22 8.63
CA VAL A 150 -7.34 -0.24 9.70
C VAL A 150 -7.93 1.12 9.36
N VAL A 151 -7.73 1.61 8.13
CA VAL A 151 -8.23 2.91 7.68
C VAL A 151 -9.77 2.93 7.67
N ILE A 152 -10.41 1.91 7.11
CA ILE A 152 -11.87 1.82 7.03
C ILE A 152 -12.45 1.62 8.42
N GLN A 153 -11.85 0.78 9.27
CA GLN A 153 -12.30 0.57 10.64
C GLN A 153 -12.26 1.88 11.46
N ALA A 154 -11.18 2.66 11.34
CA ALA A 154 -11.09 3.96 11.99
C ALA A 154 -12.25 4.88 11.56
N ARG A 155 -12.54 4.94 10.25
CA ARG A 155 -13.65 5.75 9.72
C ARG A 155 -15.03 5.23 10.15
N LEU A 156 -15.24 3.93 10.21
CA LEU A 156 -16.49 3.34 10.68
C LEU A 156 -16.73 3.60 12.18
N GLN A 157 -15.67 3.67 12.98
CA GLN A 157 -15.76 4.00 14.41
C GLN A 157 -16.09 5.47 14.67
N ASP A 158 -15.70 6.37 13.75
CA ASP A 158 -16.00 7.81 13.82
C ASP A 158 -17.45 8.14 13.40
N LEU A 159 -18.16 7.21 12.78
CA LEU A 159 -19.56 7.41 12.39
C LEU A 159 -20.46 7.53 13.62
N ASN A 160 -21.30 8.58 13.63
CA ASN A 160 -22.25 8.79 14.71
C ASN A 160 -23.33 7.70 14.69
N PRO A 161 -23.51 6.91 15.76
CA PRO A 161 -24.56 5.89 15.85
C PRO A 161 -25.97 6.43 15.59
N GLN A 162 -26.22 7.71 15.89
CA GLN A 162 -27.51 8.36 15.66
C GLN A 162 -27.93 8.38 14.18
N LEU A 163 -26.96 8.26 13.23
CA LEU A 163 -27.28 8.17 11.81
C LEU A 163 -27.99 6.86 11.46
N GLU A 164 -27.59 5.76 12.10
CA GLU A 164 -28.26 4.46 11.92
C GLU A 164 -29.66 4.49 12.55
N GLU A 165 -29.80 5.07 13.75
CA GLU A 165 -31.10 5.22 14.42
C GLU A 165 -32.04 6.07 13.58
N ALA A 166 -31.58 7.23 13.09
CA ALA A 166 -32.39 8.10 12.23
C ALA A 166 -32.81 7.42 10.91
N ALA A 167 -31.92 6.59 10.33
CA ALA A 167 -32.25 5.83 9.12
C ALA A 167 -33.34 4.78 9.41
N MET A 168 -33.29 4.11 10.56
CA MET A 168 -34.32 3.16 10.96
C MET A 168 -35.66 3.85 11.21
N ASP A 169 -35.66 5.07 11.78
CA ASP A 169 -36.88 5.84 12.00
C ASP A 169 -37.63 6.22 10.72
N VAL A 170 -36.89 6.38 9.60
CA VAL A 170 -37.47 6.61 8.25
C VAL A 170 -37.70 5.32 7.46
N GLY A 171 -37.61 4.15 8.11
CA GLY A 171 -37.99 2.86 7.54
C GLY A 171 -36.85 2.06 6.89
N ALA A 172 -35.58 2.42 7.10
CA ALA A 172 -34.47 1.59 6.70
C ALA A 172 -34.49 0.29 7.54
N ARG A 173 -34.20 -0.84 6.89
CA ARG A 173 -34.04 -2.13 7.59
C ARG A 173 -32.59 -2.30 8.01
N PRO A 174 -32.33 -2.87 9.22
CA PRO A 174 -30.99 -3.15 9.71
C PRO A 174 -30.23 -4.13 8.80
#